data_55e9a2bcbc23cd73e26ec121bc88dc91
#
_entry.id   55e9a2bcbc23cd73e26ec121bc88dc91
#
_cell.length_a   1.000
_cell.length_b   1.000
_cell.length_c   1.000
_cell.angle_alpha   90.00
_cell.angle_beta   90.00
_cell.angle_gamma   90.00
#
_symmetry.space_group_name_H-M   'P 1'
#
loop_
_entity.id
_entity.type
_entity.pdbx_description
1 polymer ?
#
loop_
_entity_poly.entity_id
_entity_poly.type
_entity_poly.pdbx_seq_one_letter_code
_entity_poly.pdbx_strand_id
1 'polypeptide(L)'
;MENAKPEPAAKVIVYACSGASNLGQLANEIAVRLDRLGLAELACATEVATEVGAQDGDGQGASRPVLAISGCTSGCCAAMLEQHGIDVTRSVVLAERGVAKAKHVLVDEESSERVFGQVLAELAPLLEKP
;
A
#
# COMPACT_ATOMS: atom_id res chain seq x y z
N MET A 1 17.80 12.24 15.03
CA MET A 1 17.75 12.06 14.59
C MET A 1 17.75 12.01 13.84
N GLU A 2 17.71 11.97 13.58
CA GLU A 2 17.67 11.93 12.84
C GLU A 2 17.30 11.44 12.08
N ASN A 3 16.94 11.59 11.94
CA ASN A 3 16.57 11.08 11.11
C ASN A 3 16.94 11.38 9.82
N ALA A 4 17.84 11.43 9.79
CA ALA A 4 18.30 11.64 8.51
C ALA A 4 17.46 10.92 7.58
N LYS A 5 17.15 11.58 6.50
CA LYS A 5 16.38 10.93 5.59
C LYS A 5 17.19 10.05 4.77
N PRO A 6 16.97 8.83 4.81
CA PRO A 6 17.79 7.95 4.02
C PRO A 6 17.46 8.11 2.57
N GLU A 7 18.28 7.58 1.77
CA GLU A 7 18.04 7.53 0.40
C GLU A 7 16.79 6.82 0.12
N PRO A 8 16.10 7.14 -0.91
CA PRO A 8 14.93 6.39 -1.28
C PRO A 8 15.38 5.04 -1.68
N ALA A 9 15.33 4.17 -0.76
CA ALA A 9 15.84 2.87 -1.00
C ALA A 9 14.96 2.05 -1.89
N ALA A 10 13.67 2.28 -1.85
CA ALA A 10 12.78 1.38 -2.55
C ALA A 10 12.32 1.98 -3.85
N LYS A 11 12.27 1.15 -4.88
CA LYS A 11 11.77 1.58 -6.16
C LYS A 11 10.25 1.61 -6.19
N VAL A 12 9.60 0.71 -5.46
CA VAL A 12 8.15 0.57 -5.51
C VAL A 12 7.51 1.52 -4.51
N ILE A 13 6.44 2.18 -4.93
CA ILE A 13 5.66 3.02 -4.04
C ILE A 13 4.45 2.23 -3.61
N VAL A 14 4.13 2.20 -2.32
CA VAL A 14 2.96 1.49 -1.84
C VAL A 14 1.99 2.47 -1.23
N TYR A 15 0.72 2.32 -1.60
CA TYR A 15 -0.39 3.05 -1.00
C TYR A 15 -1.32 2.04 -0.35
N ALA A 16 -1.96 2.42 0.72
CA ALA A 16 -2.89 1.53 1.40
C ALA A 16 -4.08 2.32 1.89
N CYS A 17 -5.23 1.68 1.91
CA CYS A 17 -6.35 2.29 2.59
C CYS A 17 -6.15 2.05 4.09
N SER A 18 -6.80 2.86 4.91
CA SER A 18 -6.73 2.68 6.35
C SER A 18 -8.10 2.96 6.94
N GLY A 19 -9.07 2.22 6.46
CA GLY A 19 -10.43 2.40 6.93
C GLY A 19 -10.65 1.82 8.30
N ALA A 20 -11.89 1.89 8.74
CA ALA A 20 -12.24 1.50 10.11
C ALA A 20 -12.31 0.00 10.31
N SER A 21 -12.43 -0.77 9.25
CA SER A 21 -12.53 -2.21 9.41
C SER A 21 -11.18 -2.83 9.71
N ASN A 22 -11.21 -4.07 10.17
CA ASN A 22 -9.99 -4.79 10.45
C ASN A 22 -9.14 -4.93 9.18
N LEU A 23 -9.77 -5.05 8.02
CA LEU A 23 -9.01 -5.18 6.78
C LEU A 23 -8.37 -3.86 6.38
N GLY A 24 -9.04 -2.74 6.63
CA GLY A 24 -8.43 -1.46 6.35
C GLY A 24 -7.21 -1.23 7.23
N GLN A 25 -7.29 -1.63 8.49
CA GLN A 25 -6.14 -1.50 9.37
C GLN A 25 -5.03 -2.45 8.96
N LEU A 26 -5.38 -3.66 8.54
CA LEU A 26 -4.36 -4.60 8.10
C LEU A 26 -3.66 -4.08 6.84
N ALA A 27 -4.40 -3.49 5.91
CA ALA A 27 -3.80 -2.94 4.71
C ALA A 27 -2.74 -1.91 5.06
N ASN A 28 -3.06 -1.02 5.99
CA ASN A 28 -2.11 -0.01 6.41
C ASN A 28 -0.92 -0.65 7.12
N GLU A 29 -1.18 -1.63 7.96
CA GLU A 29 -0.10 -2.29 8.67
C GLU A 29 0.88 -2.97 7.71
N ILE A 30 0.36 -3.62 6.68
CA ILE A 30 1.22 -4.27 5.71
C ILE A 30 2.08 -3.24 4.98
N ALA A 31 1.46 -2.13 4.58
CA ALA A 31 2.21 -1.11 3.87
C ALA A 31 3.32 -0.53 4.74
N VAL A 32 3.02 -0.33 6.03
CA VAL A 32 4.03 0.17 6.95
C VAL A 32 5.18 -0.83 7.07
N ARG A 33 4.85 -2.13 7.17
CA ARG A 33 5.90 -3.13 7.27
C ARG A 33 6.78 -3.16 6.03
N LEU A 34 6.19 -3.03 4.86
CA LEU A 34 6.98 -3.02 3.63
C LEU A 34 7.94 -1.83 3.62
N ASP A 35 7.46 -0.69 4.11
CA ASP A 35 8.30 0.50 4.16
C ASP A 35 9.45 0.31 5.14
N ARG A 36 9.16 -0.20 6.33
CA ARG A 36 10.20 -0.37 7.34
C ARG A 36 11.22 -1.42 6.96
N LEU A 37 10.82 -2.38 6.13
CA LEU A 37 11.75 -3.38 5.64
C LEU A 37 12.53 -2.93 4.42
N GLY A 38 12.23 -1.75 3.91
CA GLY A 38 12.95 -1.24 2.74
C GLY A 38 12.49 -1.83 1.44
N LEU A 39 11.33 -2.50 1.41
CA LEU A 39 10.86 -3.16 0.21
C LEU A 39 9.99 -2.27 -0.65
N ALA A 40 9.36 -1.28 -0.05
CA ALA A 40 8.53 -0.33 -0.80
C ALA A 40 8.49 0.96 -0.01
N GLU A 41 8.29 2.06 -0.71
CA GLU A 41 8.20 3.35 -0.04
C GLU A 41 6.74 3.68 0.19
N LEU A 42 6.38 3.90 1.44
CA LEU A 42 4.99 4.20 1.80
C LEU A 42 4.65 5.63 1.40
N ALA A 43 3.55 5.79 0.72
CA ALA A 43 3.06 7.11 0.33
C ALA A 43 1.65 7.26 0.86
N CYS A 44 1.22 8.50 1.01
CA CYS A 44 -0.04 8.79 1.65
C CYS A 44 -1.16 8.92 0.64
N ALA A 45 -2.11 8.01 0.69
CA ALA A 45 -3.23 8.05 -0.24
C ALA A 45 -4.09 9.29 0.00
N THR A 46 -4.17 9.75 1.24
CA THR A 46 -4.97 10.93 1.52
C THR A 46 -4.39 12.16 0.85
N GLU A 47 -3.07 12.26 0.76
CA GLU A 47 -2.47 13.39 0.08
C GLU A 47 -2.84 13.40 -1.39
N VAL A 48 -2.90 12.22 -1.99
CA VAL A 48 -3.32 12.12 -3.38
C VAL A 48 -4.76 12.59 -3.52
N ALA A 49 -5.63 12.10 -2.63
CA ALA A 49 -7.05 12.41 -2.73
C ALA A 49 -7.31 13.90 -2.55
N THR A 50 -6.55 14.56 -1.70
CA THR A 50 -6.74 15.99 -1.45
C THR A 50 -5.86 16.84 -2.34
N GLU A 51 -4.99 16.19 -3.10
CA GLU A 51 -4.09 16.88 -4.01
C GLU A 51 -3.08 17.75 -3.30
N VAL A 52 -2.92 17.55 -2.01
CA VAL A 52 -1.90 18.29 -1.29
C VAL A 52 -0.52 17.78 -1.65
N GLY A 53 -0.36 16.47 -1.67
CA GLY A 53 0.92 15.91 -2.00
C GLY A 53 1.24 15.94 -3.48
N ALA A 54 0.29 16.36 -4.29
CA ALA A 54 0.52 16.35 -5.72
C ALA A 54 1.64 17.30 -6.10
N GLN A 55 1.84 18.33 -5.32
CA GLN A 55 2.91 19.23 -5.64
C GLN A 55 4.25 18.59 -5.42
N ASP A 56 4.31 17.68 -4.49
CA ASP A 56 5.54 17.01 -4.24
C ASP A 56 5.69 15.88 -5.18
N GLY A 57 4.72 15.68 -5.98
CA GLY A 57 4.71 14.52 -6.75
C GLY A 57 5.80 14.69 -7.70
N ASP A 58 6.67 14.79 -7.82
CA ASP A 58 7.80 14.88 -8.63
C ASP A 58 7.78 13.91 -9.75
N GLY A 59 6.66 13.41 -10.11
CA GLY A 59 6.58 12.50 -11.24
C GLY A 59 7.03 11.11 -10.96
N GLN A 60 7.32 10.81 -9.72
CA GLN A 60 7.79 9.49 -9.44
C GLN A 60 6.77 8.45 -9.82
N GLY A 61 5.51 8.78 -9.74
CA GLY A 61 4.49 7.82 -10.09
C GLY A 61 4.51 7.46 -11.56
N ALA A 62 5.11 8.29 -12.39
CA ALA A 62 5.15 7.99 -13.80
C ALA A 62 6.18 6.94 -14.12
N SER A 63 7.19 6.79 -13.31
CA SER A 63 8.25 5.84 -13.63
C SER A 63 8.44 4.76 -12.60
N ARG A 64 7.78 4.86 -11.48
CA ARG A 64 7.97 3.88 -10.42
C ARG A 64 6.76 2.98 -10.32
N PRO A 65 6.95 1.68 -10.09
CA PRO A 65 5.81 0.79 -9.90
C PRO A 65 5.03 1.21 -8.67
N VAL A 66 3.72 1.05 -8.75
CA VAL A 66 2.82 1.42 -7.66
C VAL A 66 2.04 0.20 -7.23
N LEU A 67 2.10 -0.10 -5.95
CA LEU A 67 1.32 -1.17 -5.35
C LEU A 67 0.22 -0.55 -4.51
N ALA A 68 -1.02 -0.91 -4.79
CA ALA A 68 -2.15 -0.40 -4.01
C ALA A 68 -2.74 -1.55 -3.21
N ILE A 69 -2.88 -1.36 -1.91
CA ILE A 69 -3.44 -2.38 -1.03
C ILE A 69 -4.77 -1.86 -0.50
N SER A 70 -5.84 -2.53 -0.88
CA SER A 70 -7.19 -2.18 -0.45
C SER A 70 -7.69 -3.20 0.53
N GLY A 71 -8.42 -2.77 1.55
CA GLY A 71 -8.95 -3.70 2.52
C GLY A 71 -10.21 -4.39 2.03
N CYS A 72 -11.11 -3.68 1.39
CA CYS A 72 -12.40 -4.26 1.03
C CYS A 72 -12.50 -4.47 -0.48
N THR A 73 -13.56 -5.19 -0.87
CA THR A 73 -13.70 -5.60 -2.26
C THR A 73 -13.93 -4.45 -3.22
N SER A 74 -14.31 -3.29 -2.71
CA SER A 74 -14.52 -2.16 -3.62
C SER A 74 -13.21 -1.65 -4.21
N GLY A 75 -12.08 -2.00 -3.63
CA GLY A 75 -10.81 -1.57 -4.19
C GLY A 75 -10.65 -0.07 -4.23
N CYS A 76 -11.14 0.62 -3.22
CA CYS A 76 -11.17 2.08 -3.28
C CYS A 76 -9.79 2.69 -3.35
N CYS A 77 -8.78 2.06 -2.81
CA CYS A 77 -7.46 2.66 -2.87
C CYS A 77 -7.00 2.78 -4.33
N ALA A 78 -7.07 1.68 -5.07
CA ALA A 78 -6.64 1.72 -6.47
C ALA A 78 -7.51 2.64 -7.29
N ALA A 79 -8.82 2.62 -7.05
CA ALA A 79 -9.73 3.46 -7.82
C ALA A 79 -9.42 4.93 -7.61
N MET A 80 -9.17 5.30 -6.36
CA MET A 80 -8.89 6.69 -6.05
C MET A 80 -7.58 7.13 -6.69
N LEU A 81 -6.58 6.28 -6.65
CA LEU A 81 -5.30 6.63 -7.25
C LEU A 81 -5.44 6.85 -8.74
N GLU A 82 -6.21 5.97 -9.39
CA GLU A 82 -6.35 6.09 -10.84
C GLU A 82 -7.18 7.31 -11.21
N GLN A 83 -8.11 7.69 -10.37
CA GLN A 83 -8.86 8.91 -10.64
C GLN A 83 -7.98 10.13 -10.59
N HIS A 84 -6.86 10.06 -9.88
CA HIS A 84 -5.95 11.18 -9.77
C HIS A 84 -4.72 11.02 -10.65
N GLY A 85 -4.80 10.14 -11.63
CA GLY A 85 -3.73 10.05 -12.62
C GLY A 85 -2.55 9.19 -12.25
N ILE A 86 -2.68 8.40 -11.21
CA ILE A 86 -1.60 7.52 -10.80
C ILE A 86 -1.88 6.13 -11.32
N ASP A 87 -0.96 5.60 -12.13
CA ASP A 87 -1.14 4.27 -12.68
C ASP A 87 -0.75 3.24 -11.65
N VAL A 88 -1.69 2.37 -11.32
CA VAL A 88 -1.45 1.32 -10.34
C VAL A 88 -0.89 0.11 -11.07
N THR A 89 0.32 -0.29 -10.69
CA THR A 89 0.94 -1.44 -11.32
C THR A 89 0.34 -2.74 -10.81
N ARG A 90 0.04 -2.80 -9.52
CA ARG A 90 -0.54 -4.00 -8.93
C ARG A 90 -1.50 -3.59 -7.84
N SER A 91 -2.67 -4.20 -7.84
CA SER A 91 -3.69 -3.94 -6.83
C SER A 91 -3.93 -5.21 -6.05
N VAL A 92 -3.91 -5.13 -4.73
CA VAL A 92 -4.16 -6.25 -3.85
C VAL A 92 -5.37 -5.92 -3.02
N VAL A 93 -6.35 -6.82 -2.97
CA VAL A 93 -7.56 -6.63 -2.19
C VAL A 93 -7.56 -7.67 -1.09
N LEU A 94 -7.46 -7.21 0.16
CA LEU A 94 -7.29 -8.14 1.27
C LEU A 94 -8.53 -8.96 1.54
N ALA A 95 -9.70 -8.42 1.24
CA ALA A 95 -10.94 -9.16 1.46
C ALA A 95 -10.99 -10.44 0.62
N GLU A 96 -10.16 -10.53 -0.40
CA GLU A 96 -10.11 -11.71 -1.26
C GLU A 96 -9.08 -12.70 -0.77
N ARG A 97 -8.50 -12.49 0.40
CA ARG A 97 -7.43 -13.35 0.90
C ARG A 97 -7.88 -14.21 2.07
N GLY A 98 -9.18 -14.44 2.20
CA GLY A 98 -9.67 -15.37 3.20
C GLY A 98 -9.84 -14.80 4.58
N VAL A 99 -9.88 -13.48 4.72
CA VAL A 99 -10.10 -12.84 6.00
C VAL A 99 -11.41 -12.07 5.92
N ALA A 100 -12.30 -12.33 6.86
CA ALA A 100 -13.60 -11.68 6.85
C ALA A 100 -13.48 -10.24 7.36
N LYS A 101 -14.19 -9.34 6.72
CA LYS A 101 -14.23 -7.96 7.15
C LYS A 101 -15.07 -7.84 8.41
N ALA A 102 -14.59 -7.10 9.38
CA ALA A 102 -15.30 -6.91 10.65
C ALA A 102 -14.89 -5.58 11.26
N LYS A 103 -15.72 -5.07 12.15
CA LYS A 103 -15.41 -3.86 12.88
C LYS A 103 -15.07 -4.21 14.31
N HIS A 104 -14.30 -3.35 14.93
CA HIS A 104 -14.02 -3.39 16.37
C HIS A 104 -13.11 -4.54 16.78
N VAL A 105 -12.55 -5.27 15.83
CA VAL A 105 -11.60 -6.34 16.11
C VAL A 105 -10.45 -6.22 15.16
N LEU A 106 -9.33 -6.79 15.54
CA LEU A 106 -8.16 -6.82 14.67
C LEU A 106 -8.12 -8.15 13.94
N VAL A 107 -7.35 -8.21 12.87
CA VAL A 107 -7.08 -9.47 12.22
C VAL A 107 -6.11 -10.23 13.12
N ASP A 108 -6.36 -11.51 13.33
CA ASP A 108 -5.49 -12.30 14.20
C ASP A 108 -4.08 -12.41 13.59
N GLU A 109 -3.12 -12.67 14.44
CA GLU A 109 -1.74 -12.64 14.02
C GLU A 109 -1.43 -13.66 12.95
N GLU A 110 -1.99 -14.86 13.07
CA GLU A 110 -1.72 -15.89 12.09
C GLU A 110 -2.22 -15.49 10.71
N SER A 111 -3.43 -14.94 10.64
CA SER A 111 -3.97 -14.48 9.36
C SER A 111 -3.17 -13.30 8.82
N SER A 112 -2.76 -12.40 9.72
CA SER A 112 -1.98 -11.24 9.29
C SER A 112 -0.67 -11.69 8.66
N GLU A 113 0.01 -12.67 9.25
CA GLU A 113 1.28 -13.12 8.70
C GLU A 113 1.08 -13.85 7.38
N ARG A 114 0.00 -14.63 7.28
CA ARG A 114 -0.27 -15.32 6.05
C ARG A 114 -0.54 -14.34 4.90
N VAL A 115 -1.34 -13.32 5.18
CA VAL A 115 -1.67 -12.34 4.17
C VAL A 115 -0.44 -11.52 3.80
N PHE A 116 0.37 -11.16 4.79
CA PHE A 116 1.59 -10.43 4.52
C PHE A 116 2.49 -11.22 3.57
N GLY A 117 2.60 -12.53 3.79
CA GLY A 117 3.39 -13.37 2.88
C GLY A 117 2.84 -13.38 1.48
N GLN A 118 1.52 -13.37 1.35
CA GLN A 118 0.91 -13.33 0.02
C GLN A 118 1.19 -12.01 -0.68
N VAL A 119 1.18 -10.91 0.07
CA VAL A 119 1.48 -9.62 -0.51
C VAL A 119 2.95 -9.57 -0.92
N LEU A 120 3.83 -10.13 -0.12
CA LEU A 120 5.24 -10.18 -0.51
C LEU A 120 5.42 -10.92 -1.83
N ALA A 121 4.68 -12.02 -2.02
CA ALA A 121 4.80 -12.77 -3.26
C ALA A 121 4.33 -11.94 -4.44
N GLU A 122 3.33 -11.10 -4.25
CA GLU A 122 2.85 -10.27 -5.34
C GLU A 122 3.74 -9.06 -5.57
N LEU A 123 4.46 -8.64 -4.55
CA LEU A 123 5.37 -7.52 -4.69
C LEU A 123 6.64 -7.93 -5.42
N ALA A 124 7.06 -9.18 -5.26
CA ALA A 124 8.36 -9.61 -5.78
C ALA A 124 8.57 -9.27 -7.25
N PRO A 125 7.60 -9.51 -8.14
CA PRO A 125 7.84 -9.17 -9.55
C PRO A 125 8.09 -7.69 -9.76
N LEU A 126 7.53 -6.84 -8.93
CA LEU A 126 7.73 -5.40 -9.09
C LEU A 126 9.14 -5.00 -8.67
N LEU A 127 9.72 -5.73 -7.74
CA LEU A 127 11.06 -5.41 -7.28
C LEU A 127 12.11 -5.76 -8.32
N GLU A 128 11.78 -6.71 -9.21
CA GLU A 128 12.74 -7.15 -10.20
C GLU A 128 12.76 -6.31 -11.44
N LYS A 129 11.84 -5.38 -11.57
CA LYS A 129 11.82 -4.59 -12.78
C LYS A 129 12.95 -3.59 -12.78
N PRO A 130 13.58 -3.39 -13.89
CA PRO A 130 14.71 -2.44 -13.98
C PRO A 130 14.29 -1.01 -13.80
#